data_0ef060a635a1e8ade7ddf9f03c876beb
#
_entry.id   0ef060a635a1e8ade7ddf9f03c876beb
#
_cell.length_a   1.000
_cell.length_b   1.000
_cell.length_c   1.000
_cell.angle_alpha   90.00
_cell.angle_beta   90.00
_cell.angle_gamma   90.00
#
_symmetry.space_group_name_H-M   'P 1'
#
loop_
_entity.id
_entity.type
_entity.pdbx_description
1 polymer ?
#
loop_
_entity_poly.entity_id
_entity_poly.type
_entity_poly.pdbx_seq_one_letter_code
_entity_poly.pdbx_strand_id
1 'polypeptide(L)'
;MKKNDGVTVSVLQTLVWVVLMTQLQTACSKQTSGSAVDTYNLKIGQHIDVTLNANTSIGYRWSWINKAAVTTVDSVAAISVSNNNVPGSPSQEIWRFKAVKAGSDSLKIRYSQPWVGGAVGETRTLFIKVN
;
A
#
# COMPACT_ATOMS: atom_id res chain seq x y z
N MET A 1 53.25 11.71 -51.69
CA MET A 1 51.99 12.27 -51.20
C MET A 1 51.26 11.20 -50.43
N LYS A 2 51.30 11.23 -49.13
CA LYS A 2 50.49 10.34 -48.24
C LYS A 2 49.36 11.16 -47.67
N LYS A 3 48.13 10.80 -48.05
CA LYS A 3 46.90 11.34 -47.48
C LYS A 3 46.68 10.75 -46.10
N ASN A 4 46.60 11.61 -45.08
CA ASN A 4 46.18 11.24 -43.73
C ASN A 4 44.66 11.29 -43.65
N ASP A 5 43.99 10.17 -43.93
CA ASP A 5 42.53 10.05 -43.83
C ASP A 5 42.13 9.14 -42.64
N GLY A 6 42.91 9.16 -41.55
CA GLY A 6 42.71 8.20 -40.44
C GLY A 6 42.19 8.78 -39.11
N VAL A 7 41.97 10.12 -39.04
CA VAL A 7 41.71 10.76 -37.72
C VAL A 7 40.24 11.16 -37.49
N THR A 8 39.46 11.29 -38.56
CA THR A 8 38.08 11.78 -38.44
C THR A 8 37.05 10.74 -38.01
N VAL A 9 37.32 9.47 -38.20
CA VAL A 9 36.38 8.38 -37.81
C VAL A 9 36.43 8.05 -36.33
N SER A 10 37.57 8.26 -35.69
CA SER A 10 37.78 7.93 -34.29
C SER A 10 37.07 8.91 -33.33
N VAL A 11 36.96 10.19 -33.69
CA VAL A 11 36.34 11.22 -32.86
C VAL A 11 34.80 11.10 -32.86
N LEU A 12 34.22 10.72 -34.00
CA LEU A 12 32.77 10.50 -34.10
C LEU A 12 32.33 9.26 -33.30
N GLN A 13 33.16 8.23 -33.30
CA GLN A 13 32.84 6.98 -32.58
C GLN A 13 32.95 7.11 -31.09
N THR A 14 33.88 7.92 -30.59
CA THR A 14 33.98 8.21 -29.15
C THR A 14 32.85 9.11 -28.64
N LEU A 15 32.35 10.04 -29.45
CA LEU A 15 31.20 10.88 -29.09
C LEU A 15 29.89 10.07 -28.98
N VAL A 16 29.69 9.08 -29.86
CA VAL A 16 28.51 8.19 -29.79
C VAL A 16 28.52 7.33 -28.53
N TRP A 17 29.68 6.85 -28.09
CA TRP A 17 29.79 6.06 -26.85
C TRP A 17 29.58 6.91 -25.59
N VAL A 18 30.00 8.17 -25.59
CA VAL A 18 29.79 9.08 -24.45
C VAL A 18 28.31 9.46 -24.32
N VAL A 19 27.60 9.65 -25.42
CA VAL A 19 26.15 9.95 -25.38
C VAL A 19 25.33 8.72 -24.95
N LEU A 20 25.77 7.50 -25.25
CA LEU A 20 25.07 6.27 -24.85
C LEU A 20 25.25 5.94 -23.36
N MET A 21 26.32 6.44 -22.72
CA MET A 21 26.60 6.18 -21.29
C MET A 21 25.87 7.12 -20.31
N THR A 22 25.24 8.19 -20.80
CA THR A 22 24.56 9.16 -19.94
C THR A 22 23.08 8.84 -19.67
N GLN A 23 22.55 7.74 -20.20
CA GLN A 23 21.14 7.36 -20.05
C GLN A 23 20.85 6.39 -18.90
N LEU A 24 21.84 5.98 -18.12
CA LEU A 24 21.59 5.21 -16.89
C LEU A 24 21.39 6.15 -15.69
N GLN A 25 20.40 7.02 -15.78
CA GLN A 25 19.82 7.59 -14.58
C GLN A 25 18.79 6.60 -14.06
N THR A 26 19.23 5.68 -13.23
CA THR A 26 18.37 4.94 -12.32
C THR A 26 17.59 5.97 -11.52
N ALA A 27 16.36 6.21 -11.94
CA ALA A 27 15.39 6.89 -11.08
C ALA A 27 15.19 5.98 -9.87
N CYS A 28 15.93 6.27 -8.79
CA CYS A 28 15.62 5.79 -7.48
C CYS A 28 14.28 6.42 -7.12
N SER A 29 13.18 5.76 -7.45
CA SER A 29 11.87 6.12 -6.95
C SER A 29 11.95 5.98 -5.44
N LYS A 30 12.09 7.10 -4.75
CA LYS A 30 11.78 7.21 -3.33
C LYS A 30 10.38 6.62 -3.19
N GLN A 31 10.31 5.41 -2.66
CA GLN A 31 9.07 4.83 -2.20
C GLN A 31 8.66 5.68 -0.98
N THR A 32 7.93 6.75 -1.27
CA THR A 32 7.22 7.50 -0.25
C THR A 32 6.28 6.49 0.37
N SER A 33 6.44 6.21 1.65
CA SER A 33 5.45 5.52 2.48
C SER A 33 4.22 6.43 2.56
N GLY A 34 3.56 6.59 1.43
CA GLY A 34 2.24 7.19 1.36
C GLY A 34 1.29 6.21 2.02
N SER A 35 0.51 6.67 2.98
CA SER A 35 -0.67 5.93 3.44
C SER A 35 -1.38 5.42 2.19
N ALA A 36 -1.41 4.10 2.01
CA ALA A 36 -2.11 3.52 0.89
C ALA A 36 -3.58 3.93 1.01
N VAL A 37 -4.01 4.75 0.07
CA VAL A 37 -5.39 5.21 -0.01
C VAL A 37 -6.09 4.25 -0.96
N ASP A 38 -6.84 3.31 -0.39
CA ASP A 38 -7.64 2.36 -1.16
C ASP A 38 -9.03 2.97 -1.42
N THR A 39 -9.46 2.96 -2.67
CA THR A 39 -10.80 3.43 -3.05
C THR A 39 -11.64 2.26 -3.57
N TYR A 40 -12.82 2.09 -3.00
CA TYR A 40 -13.76 1.03 -3.34
C TYR A 40 -15.09 1.61 -3.85
N ASN A 41 -15.52 1.13 -5.02
CA ASN A 41 -16.84 1.45 -5.56
C ASN A 41 -17.72 0.21 -5.44
N LEU A 42 -18.79 0.30 -4.68
CA LEU A 42 -19.66 -0.82 -4.33
C LEU A 42 -21.11 -0.56 -4.72
N LYS A 43 -21.86 -1.63 -4.89
CA LYS A 43 -23.32 -1.59 -4.90
C LYS A 43 -23.86 -2.06 -3.56
N ILE A 44 -25.05 -1.58 -3.18
CA ILE A 44 -25.72 -2.06 -1.96
C ILE A 44 -25.77 -3.58 -1.96
N GLY A 45 -25.40 -4.20 -0.84
CA GLY A 45 -25.34 -5.65 -0.65
C GLY A 45 -23.99 -6.29 -1.02
N GLN A 46 -23.10 -5.61 -1.73
CA GLN A 46 -21.76 -6.13 -2.02
C GLN A 46 -20.87 -6.17 -0.78
N HIS A 47 -19.94 -7.12 -0.81
CA HIS A 47 -18.92 -7.28 0.22
C HIS A 47 -17.55 -6.93 -0.33
N ILE A 48 -16.69 -6.39 0.54
CA ILE A 48 -15.25 -6.26 0.30
C ILE A 48 -14.49 -6.93 1.44
N ASP A 49 -13.37 -7.53 1.10
CA ASP A 49 -12.41 -8.08 2.05
C ASP A 49 -11.15 -7.21 2.05
N VAL A 50 -10.82 -6.71 3.21
CA VAL A 50 -9.62 -5.90 3.44
C VAL A 50 -8.62 -6.74 4.20
N THR A 51 -7.50 -7.05 3.56
CA THR A 51 -6.41 -7.81 4.18
C THR A 51 -5.43 -6.86 4.86
N LEU A 52 -5.20 -7.09 6.13
CA LEU A 52 -4.37 -6.28 7.01
C LEU A 52 -3.24 -7.15 7.57
N ASN A 53 -2.00 -6.70 7.42
CA ASN A 53 -0.88 -7.39 8.05
C ASN A 53 -0.92 -7.18 9.56
N ALA A 54 -0.77 -8.25 10.33
CA ALA A 54 -0.82 -8.22 11.77
C ALA A 54 0.33 -9.02 12.38
N ASN A 55 0.73 -8.64 13.57
CA ASN A 55 1.57 -9.43 14.45
C ASN A 55 1.04 -9.30 15.88
N THR A 56 0.17 -10.22 16.23
CA THR A 56 -0.52 -10.19 17.54
C THR A 56 0.41 -10.52 18.71
N SER A 57 1.55 -11.15 18.45
CA SER A 57 2.52 -11.53 19.50
C SER A 57 3.19 -10.33 20.16
N ILE A 58 3.25 -9.17 19.48
CA ILE A 58 3.80 -7.93 20.02
C ILE A 58 2.73 -7.01 20.64
N GLY A 59 1.49 -7.51 20.81
CA GLY A 59 0.41 -6.79 21.47
C GLY A 59 -0.34 -5.77 20.60
N TYR A 60 -0.05 -5.70 19.31
CA TYR A 60 -0.78 -4.82 18.39
C TYR A 60 -2.05 -5.48 17.88
N ARG A 61 -3.08 -4.66 17.64
CA ARG A 61 -4.36 -5.08 17.07
C ARG A 61 -4.90 -4.04 16.11
N TRP A 62 -5.63 -4.49 15.10
CA TRP A 62 -6.41 -3.61 14.24
C TRP A 62 -7.73 -3.22 14.92
N SER A 63 -8.13 -1.98 14.74
CA SER A 63 -9.40 -1.45 15.25
C SER A 63 -10.00 -0.44 14.28
N TRP A 64 -11.32 -0.47 14.12
CA TRP A 64 -12.06 0.51 13.33
C TRP A 64 -12.39 1.72 14.21
N ILE A 65 -11.62 2.81 14.03
CA ILE A 65 -11.61 3.94 14.98
C ILE A 65 -12.73 4.97 14.75
N ASN A 66 -13.35 4.99 13.57
CA ASN A 66 -14.41 5.94 13.25
C ASN A 66 -15.74 5.28 12.87
N LYS A 67 -16.04 4.11 13.44
CA LYS A 67 -17.23 3.32 13.12
C LYS A 67 -18.53 4.12 13.23
N ALA A 68 -18.68 4.96 14.24
CA ALA A 68 -19.88 5.77 14.47
C ALA A 68 -20.13 6.82 13.38
N ALA A 69 -19.09 7.24 12.64
CA ALA A 69 -19.20 8.23 11.57
C ALA A 69 -19.45 7.62 10.19
N VAL A 70 -19.41 6.29 10.07
CA VAL A 70 -19.57 5.58 8.81
C VAL A 70 -20.95 4.94 8.75
N THR A 71 -21.69 5.22 7.68
CA THR A 71 -23.07 4.76 7.51
C THR A 71 -23.28 3.90 6.27
N THR A 72 -22.35 3.91 5.33
CA THR A 72 -22.47 3.22 4.03
C THR A 72 -22.14 1.75 4.09
N VAL A 73 -21.34 1.33 5.07
CA VAL A 73 -20.92 -0.07 5.25
C VAL A 73 -20.96 -0.50 6.71
N ASP A 74 -21.17 -1.81 6.90
CA ASP A 74 -21.04 -2.49 8.18
C ASP A 74 -19.94 -3.55 8.14
N SER A 75 -19.29 -3.79 9.29
CA SER A 75 -18.36 -4.92 9.45
C SER A 75 -19.15 -6.20 9.70
N VAL A 76 -18.94 -7.20 8.85
CA VAL A 76 -19.63 -8.48 8.90
C VAL A 76 -18.79 -9.56 9.59
N ALA A 77 -17.48 -9.50 9.36
CA ALA A 77 -16.53 -10.46 9.93
C ALA A 77 -15.13 -9.85 10.06
N ALA A 78 -14.38 -10.34 11.03
CA ALA A 78 -12.93 -10.14 11.13
C ALA A 78 -12.32 -11.51 11.43
N ILE A 79 -11.46 -12.00 10.55
CA ILE A 79 -10.87 -13.33 10.61
C ILE A 79 -9.35 -13.16 10.67
N SER A 80 -8.72 -13.80 11.66
CA SER A 80 -7.25 -13.85 11.74
C SER A 80 -6.74 -15.11 11.06
N VAL A 81 -5.82 -14.94 10.12
CA VAL A 81 -5.15 -16.03 9.40
C VAL A 81 -3.68 -16.04 9.79
N SER A 82 -3.26 -17.08 10.47
CA SER A 82 -1.85 -17.30 10.77
C SER A 82 -1.23 -18.17 9.67
N ASN A 83 -0.11 -17.70 9.12
CA ASN A 83 0.59 -18.44 8.07
C ASN A 83 1.41 -19.62 8.62
N ASN A 84 1.75 -19.59 9.91
CA ASN A 84 2.51 -20.64 10.60
C ASN A 84 2.09 -20.68 12.07
N ASN A 85 2.09 -21.88 12.65
CA ASN A 85 1.84 -22.07 14.09
C ASN A 85 3.05 -21.70 14.98
N VAL A 86 3.94 -20.82 14.48
CA VAL A 86 5.13 -20.38 15.20
C VAL A 86 4.80 -19.07 15.90
N PRO A 87 4.98 -18.97 17.24
CA PRO A 87 4.80 -17.72 17.95
C PRO A 87 5.69 -16.62 17.37
N GLY A 88 5.14 -15.42 17.15
CA GLY A 88 5.85 -14.28 16.57
C GLY A 88 5.83 -14.22 15.05
N SER A 89 5.27 -15.19 14.36
CA SER A 89 5.12 -15.16 12.91
C SER A 89 4.17 -14.04 12.47
N PRO A 90 4.44 -13.41 11.32
CA PRO A 90 3.48 -12.50 10.70
C PRO A 90 2.15 -13.22 10.44
N SER A 91 1.07 -12.56 10.75
CA SER A 91 -0.30 -13.02 10.50
C SER A 91 -1.04 -11.99 9.64
N GLN A 92 -2.20 -12.37 9.18
CA GLN A 92 -3.09 -11.48 8.45
C GLN A 92 -4.45 -11.46 9.13
N GLU A 93 -5.06 -10.28 9.21
CA GLU A 93 -6.47 -10.13 9.55
C GLU A 93 -7.23 -9.77 8.28
N ILE A 94 -8.30 -10.48 8.00
CA ILE A 94 -9.21 -10.21 6.89
C ILE A 94 -10.48 -9.63 7.48
N TRP A 95 -10.73 -8.37 7.18
CA TRP A 95 -11.93 -7.67 7.60
C TRP A 95 -12.90 -7.60 6.44
N ARG A 96 -14.09 -8.19 6.64
CA ARG A 96 -15.17 -8.17 5.65
C ARG A 96 -16.17 -7.09 5.99
N PHE A 97 -16.40 -6.20 5.02
CA PHE A 97 -17.41 -5.16 5.09
C PHE A 97 -18.51 -5.42 4.06
N LYS A 98 -19.73 -5.06 4.40
CA LYS A 98 -20.91 -5.13 3.52
C LYS A 98 -21.42 -3.72 3.27
N ALA A 99 -21.65 -3.38 2.01
CA ALA A 99 -22.33 -2.13 1.62
C ALA A 99 -23.81 -2.20 1.99
N VAL A 100 -24.27 -1.27 2.83
CA VAL A 100 -25.64 -1.27 3.39
C VAL A 100 -26.45 -0.06 2.97
N LYS A 101 -25.82 1.04 2.60
CA LYS A 101 -26.50 2.29 2.24
C LYS A 101 -25.70 3.03 1.18
N ALA A 102 -26.42 3.63 0.20
CA ALA A 102 -25.81 4.51 -0.79
C ALA A 102 -25.19 5.75 -0.14
N GLY A 103 -24.04 6.17 -0.65
CA GLY A 103 -23.30 7.33 -0.15
C GLY A 103 -21.79 7.16 -0.28
N SER A 104 -21.04 8.07 0.33
CA SER A 104 -19.57 8.03 0.34
C SER A 104 -19.07 8.27 1.75
N ASP A 105 -18.22 7.39 2.21
CA ASP A 105 -17.59 7.44 3.52
C ASP A 105 -16.10 7.14 3.44
N SER A 106 -15.36 7.47 4.50
CA SER A 106 -13.99 7.04 4.72
C SER A 106 -13.91 6.20 5.98
N LEU A 107 -13.46 4.94 5.84
CA LEU A 107 -13.13 4.09 6.97
C LEU A 107 -11.72 4.38 7.42
N LYS A 108 -11.52 4.47 8.73
CA LYS A 108 -10.20 4.59 9.35
C LYS A 108 -9.96 3.39 10.25
N ILE A 109 -8.98 2.58 9.87
CA ILE A 109 -8.57 1.38 10.60
C ILE A 109 -7.17 1.63 11.13
N ARG A 110 -6.97 1.41 12.43
CA ARG A 110 -5.70 1.66 13.12
C ARG A 110 -5.12 0.38 13.69
N TYR A 111 -3.84 0.19 13.45
CA TYR A 111 -3.04 -0.85 14.07
C TYR A 111 -2.29 -0.25 15.26
N SER A 112 -2.67 -0.63 16.46
CA SER A 112 -2.11 -0.03 17.68
C SER A 112 -2.17 -1.00 18.86
N GLN A 113 -1.43 -0.66 19.89
CA GLN A 113 -1.53 -1.33 21.18
C GLN A 113 -2.80 -0.84 21.91
N PRO A 114 -3.67 -1.73 22.40
CA PRO A 114 -5.02 -1.36 22.89
C PRO A 114 -5.07 -0.72 24.27
N TRP A 115 -3.95 -0.62 24.99
CA TRP A 115 -3.89 0.00 26.32
C TRP A 115 -3.65 1.50 26.27
N VAL A 116 -3.89 2.18 27.37
CA VAL A 116 -3.70 3.63 27.50
C VAL A 116 -2.23 3.97 27.28
N GLY A 117 -1.96 4.92 26.38
CA GLY A 117 -0.59 5.30 26.00
C GLY A 117 0.09 4.29 25.06
N GLY A 118 -0.63 3.29 24.59
CA GLY A 118 -0.09 2.31 23.65
C GLY A 118 0.34 2.94 22.32
N ALA A 119 1.41 2.37 21.74
CA ALA A 119 1.97 2.87 20.50
C ALA A 119 1.03 2.65 19.30
N VAL A 120 1.04 3.61 18.36
CA VAL A 120 0.36 3.50 17.07
C VAL A 120 1.39 3.07 16.03
N GLY A 121 1.17 1.94 15.38
CA GLY A 121 2.03 1.44 14.33
C GLY A 121 1.61 1.94 12.95
N GLU A 122 0.33 1.79 12.59
CA GLU A 122 -0.19 2.12 11.27
C GLU A 122 -1.62 2.62 11.34
N THR A 123 -1.99 3.50 10.41
CA THR A 123 -3.39 3.89 10.17
C THR A 123 -3.66 3.78 8.67
N ARG A 124 -4.72 3.05 8.30
CA ARG A 124 -5.20 2.94 6.92
C ARG A 124 -6.52 3.67 6.76
N THR A 125 -6.64 4.38 5.66
CA THR A 125 -7.90 5.04 5.28
C THR A 125 -8.40 4.43 3.98
N LEU A 126 -9.62 3.91 4.02
CA LEU A 126 -10.30 3.32 2.87
C LEU A 126 -11.43 4.26 2.47
N PHE A 127 -11.43 4.73 1.22
CA PHE A 127 -12.53 5.51 0.68
C PHE A 127 -13.55 4.57 0.03
N ILE A 128 -14.80 4.69 0.47
CA ILE A 128 -15.88 3.82 0.01
C ILE A 128 -16.97 4.68 -0.61
N LYS A 129 -17.34 4.33 -1.84
CA LYS A 129 -18.50 4.87 -2.52
C LYS A 129 -19.49 3.73 -2.80
N VAL A 130 -20.71 3.86 -2.32
CA VAL A 130 -21.80 2.93 -2.53
C VAL A 130 -22.88 3.57 -3.42
N ASN A 131 -23.23 2.89 -4.51
CA ASN A 131 -24.24 3.31 -5.48
C ASN A 131 -25.49 2.45 -5.37
#